data_64796480198a56517142f65c4a0abeb5
#
_entry.id   64796480198a56517142f65c4a0abeb5
#
_cell.length_a   1.000
_cell.length_b   1.000
_cell.length_c   1.000
_cell.angle_alpha   90.00
_cell.angle_beta   90.00
_cell.angle_gamma   90.00
#
_symmetry.space_group_name_H-M   'P 1'
#
loop_
_entity.id
_entity.type
_entity.pdbx_description
1 polymer ?
#
loop_
_entity_poly.entity_id
_entity_poly.type
_entity_poly.pdbx_seq_one_letter_code
_entity_poly.pdbx_strand_id
1 'polypeptide(L)'
;MILDPHKNWLETRGIPSDLAAKFGITTVQRHGVHWLSIPYHHDGQIVNRKYRRTAEKQHEMDKGGKLCFWNAEALRGARTLVITEGEFDALAAIACGFPHAVSVPNGAPAEKADDPLNAKRYSFLWEMHEGDLKEIPSIILATDGDKPGQTLAHDLACILGKERCKFVEYPEGCKDLNDVLIKHGQRAVAQMLTLAKPYPVVGLYRMSDFPDGVDIQAMPTGIEALDEHMQIVLGTFTVFSGYSNMGKSTVMNTILAHCIDRGVPVCLASFETMPKPILRDGIARALIGCSFEEFIHHPLRKDVYERIEDMMTVISNALDDQDDMTLEVYLELARIAVIRSGAKVIVLDPWNEIEHKRERDETETDYIGRAIRSLKRFAKKYNVALWVVAHPTKPMKAKDGTIPPPGLYDIAGSANWANKADYGLIYHRPDKTVNSATLSVVKVRMGLPGKCGVINTCMNSFKSRIEADPYA
;
A
#
# COMPACT_ATOMS: atom_id res chain seq x y z
N MET A 1 14.50 2.74 -52.70
CA MET A 1 13.83 4.03 -52.83
C MET A 1 12.49 3.95 -52.09
N ILE A 2 12.03 4.99 -51.44
CA ILE A 2 10.69 5.04 -50.81
C ILE A 2 9.73 5.64 -51.87
N LEU A 3 8.62 4.96 -52.17
CA LEU A 3 7.59 5.44 -53.07
C LEU A 3 6.73 6.56 -52.43
N ASP A 4 6.14 7.44 -53.26
CA ASP A 4 5.41 8.60 -52.75
C ASP A 4 4.25 8.30 -51.78
N PRO A 5 3.45 7.24 -51.93
CA PRO A 5 2.45 6.89 -50.89
C PRO A 5 3.05 6.63 -49.51
N HIS A 6 4.24 6.02 -49.48
CA HIS A 6 4.95 5.75 -48.22
C HIS A 6 5.67 6.99 -47.70
N LYS A 7 6.16 7.90 -48.58
CA LYS A 7 6.69 9.21 -48.15
C LYS A 7 5.59 10.02 -47.44
N ASN A 8 4.44 10.15 -48.12
CA ASN A 8 3.29 10.84 -47.53
C ASN A 8 2.86 10.25 -46.20
N TRP A 9 2.85 8.93 -46.09
CA TRP A 9 2.53 8.26 -44.83
C TRP A 9 3.55 8.56 -43.71
N LEU A 10 4.84 8.62 -44.02
CA LEU A 10 5.88 9.03 -43.08
C LEU A 10 5.71 10.49 -42.63
N GLU A 11 5.43 11.38 -43.58
CA GLU A 11 5.23 12.80 -43.33
C GLU A 11 3.99 13.04 -42.44
N THR A 12 2.90 12.29 -42.64
CA THR A 12 1.72 12.36 -41.71
C THR A 12 2.05 11.95 -40.29
N ARG A 13 3.16 11.24 -40.12
CA ARG A 13 3.69 10.87 -38.81
C ARG A 13 4.78 11.81 -38.30
N GLY A 14 5.02 12.92 -38.97
CA GLY A 14 6.06 13.88 -38.61
C GLY A 14 7.49 13.34 -38.82
N ILE A 15 7.66 12.27 -39.59
CA ILE A 15 8.96 11.63 -39.88
C ILE A 15 9.38 12.02 -41.29
N PRO A 16 10.49 12.77 -41.46
CA PRO A 16 11.01 13.11 -42.79
C PRO A 16 11.38 11.84 -43.56
N SER A 17 10.94 11.73 -44.81
CA SER A 17 11.18 10.55 -45.64
C SER A 17 12.68 10.33 -45.97
N ASP A 18 13.47 11.39 -46.04
CA ASP A 18 14.91 11.36 -46.20
C ASP A 18 15.61 10.82 -44.96
N LEU A 19 15.10 11.12 -43.75
CA LEU A 19 15.58 10.50 -42.53
C LEU A 19 15.32 8.99 -42.54
N ALA A 20 14.12 8.55 -42.85
CA ALA A 20 13.81 7.11 -42.95
C ALA A 20 14.70 6.40 -43.98
N ALA A 21 14.98 7.04 -45.11
CA ALA A 21 15.86 6.51 -46.15
C ALA A 21 17.30 6.34 -45.66
N LYS A 22 17.83 7.21 -44.78
CA LYS A 22 19.17 7.08 -44.19
C LYS A 22 19.31 5.81 -43.35
N PHE A 23 18.23 5.31 -42.77
CA PHE A 23 18.18 4.02 -42.04
C PHE A 23 17.87 2.82 -42.94
N GLY A 24 17.97 3.00 -44.26
CA GLY A 24 17.76 1.91 -45.22
C GLY A 24 16.31 1.48 -45.41
N ILE A 25 15.34 2.28 -44.92
CA ILE A 25 13.91 2.01 -45.13
C ILE A 25 13.61 2.25 -46.61
N THR A 26 12.94 1.27 -47.24
CA THR A 26 12.60 1.32 -48.69
C THR A 26 11.21 0.75 -48.91
N THR A 27 10.61 1.05 -50.07
CA THR A 27 9.42 0.35 -50.55
C THR A 27 9.82 -0.90 -51.34
N VAL A 28 9.18 -2.02 -51.01
CA VAL A 28 9.31 -3.30 -51.71
C VAL A 28 7.92 -3.82 -52.06
N GLN A 29 7.86 -4.65 -53.11
CA GLN A 29 6.62 -5.34 -53.49
C GLN A 29 6.64 -6.75 -52.89
N ARG A 30 5.58 -7.07 -52.12
CA ARG A 30 5.34 -8.37 -51.51
C ARG A 30 3.86 -8.72 -51.62
N HIS A 31 3.55 -9.98 -51.95
CA HIS A 31 2.15 -10.44 -52.09
C HIS A 31 1.29 -9.54 -52.99
N GLY A 32 1.88 -9.00 -54.05
CA GLY A 32 1.16 -8.11 -55.01
C GLY A 32 0.91 -6.66 -54.54
N VAL A 33 1.35 -6.30 -53.33
CA VAL A 33 1.17 -4.94 -52.78
C VAL A 33 2.49 -4.35 -52.29
N HIS A 34 2.53 -3.03 -52.10
CA HIS A 34 3.69 -2.32 -51.59
C HIS A 34 3.79 -2.35 -50.08
N TRP A 35 4.98 -2.66 -49.57
CA TRP A 35 5.32 -2.66 -48.15
C TRP A 35 6.52 -1.75 -47.88
N LEU A 36 6.59 -1.15 -46.69
CA LEU A 36 7.84 -0.60 -46.19
C LEU A 36 8.72 -1.76 -45.71
N SER A 37 9.95 -1.83 -46.22
CA SER A 37 11.00 -2.73 -45.74
C SER A 37 11.91 -1.96 -44.78
N ILE A 38 12.03 -2.45 -43.56
CA ILE A 38 12.78 -1.85 -42.45
C ILE A 38 13.91 -2.83 -42.10
N PRO A 39 15.15 -2.52 -42.46
CA PRO A 39 16.28 -3.39 -42.19
C PRO A 39 16.73 -3.27 -40.73
N TYR A 40 17.13 -4.40 -40.15
CA TYR A 40 17.77 -4.49 -38.84
C TYR A 40 19.24 -4.80 -39.05
N HIS A 41 20.12 -3.92 -38.59
CA HIS A 41 21.55 -4.04 -38.74
C HIS A 41 22.19 -4.45 -37.42
N HIS A 42 23.23 -5.27 -37.54
CA HIS A 42 24.17 -5.61 -36.46
C HIS A 42 25.58 -5.79 -37.07
N ASP A 43 26.57 -5.09 -36.52
CA ASP A 43 27.93 -5.03 -37.06
C ASP A 43 28.00 -4.71 -38.53
N GLY A 44 27.23 -3.71 -38.98
CA GLY A 44 27.18 -3.25 -40.36
C GLY A 44 26.47 -4.19 -41.34
N GLN A 45 25.96 -5.33 -40.88
CA GLN A 45 25.26 -6.31 -41.73
C GLN A 45 23.76 -6.32 -41.44
N ILE A 46 22.96 -6.55 -42.49
CA ILE A 46 21.51 -6.75 -42.29
C ILE A 46 21.29 -8.17 -41.78
N VAL A 47 20.83 -8.30 -40.53
CA VAL A 47 20.57 -9.58 -39.88
C VAL A 47 19.10 -9.99 -39.88
N ASN A 48 18.21 -9.01 -40.14
CA ASN A 48 16.77 -9.22 -40.26
C ASN A 48 16.10 -8.08 -41.07
N ARG A 49 14.86 -8.27 -41.48
CA ARG A 49 14.01 -7.23 -42.07
C ARG A 49 12.60 -7.34 -41.53
N LYS A 50 12.01 -6.23 -41.18
CA LYS A 50 10.59 -6.12 -40.87
C LYS A 50 9.89 -5.42 -42.04
N TYR A 51 8.75 -5.93 -42.39
CA TYR A 51 7.92 -5.40 -43.44
C TYR A 51 6.64 -4.88 -42.85
N ARG A 52 6.27 -3.66 -43.23
CA ARG A 52 5.04 -3.03 -42.72
C ARG A 52 4.14 -2.62 -43.88
N ARG A 53 2.89 -3.06 -43.81
CA ARG A 53 1.81 -2.57 -44.66
C ARG A 53 1.16 -1.36 -43.99
N THR A 54 1.31 -0.20 -44.62
CA THR A 54 0.88 1.06 -43.99
C THR A 54 -0.62 1.23 -43.92
N ALA A 55 -1.36 0.66 -44.88
CA ALA A 55 -2.82 0.74 -44.94
C ALA A 55 -3.55 -0.07 -43.87
N GLU A 56 -3.00 -1.25 -43.48
CA GLU A 56 -3.73 -2.23 -42.64
C GLU A 56 -3.00 -2.54 -41.33
N LYS A 57 -1.96 -1.84 -40.96
CA LYS A 57 -1.12 -2.09 -39.78
C LYS A 57 -0.56 -3.52 -39.69
N GLN A 58 -0.47 -4.25 -40.80
CA GLN A 58 0.14 -5.57 -40.85
C GLN A 58 1.66 -5.46 -40.85
N HIS A 59 2.31 -6.41 -40.21
CA HIS A 59 3.77 -6.52 -40.23
C HIS A 59 4.20 -7.98 -40.33
N GLU A 60 5.32 -8.21 -40.97
CA GLU A 60 6.00 -9.51 -41.12
C GLU A 60 7.48 -9.33 -40.84
N MET A 61 8.17 -10.38 -40.45
CA MET A 61 9.64 -10.44 -40.39
C MET A 61 10.18 -11.58 -41.24
N ASP A 62 11.41 -11.47 -41.64
CA ASP A 62 12.07 -12.56 -42.38
C ASP A 62 12.17 -13.83 -41.52
N LYS A 63 11.79 -14.98 -42.10
CA LYS A 63 11.89 -16.27 -41.42
C LYS A 63 13.37 -16.61 -41.16
N GLY A 64 13.69 -16.89 -39.89
CA GLY A 64 15.06 -17.24 -39.47
C GLY A 64 16.00 -16.04 -39.31
N GLY A 65 15.53 -14.82 -39.49
CA GLY A 65 16.28 -13.61 -39.16
C GLY A 65 16.61 -13.53 -37.68
N LYS A 66 17.78 -13.00 -37.32
CA LYS A 66 18.17 -12.79 -35.92
C LYS A 66 17.40 -11.63 -35.31
N LEU A 67 17.00 -11.79 -34.08
CA LEU A 67 16.38 -10.69 -33.31
C LEU A 67 17.47 -9.78 -32.74
N CYS A 68 17.36 -8.49 -32.95
CA CYS A 68 18.21 -7.45 -32.36
C CYS A 68 17.39 -6.14 -32.23
N PHE A 69 17.91 -5.15 -31.55
CA PHE A 69 17.32 -3.82 -31.64
C PHE A 69 17.33 -3.28 -33.08
N TRP A 70 16.26 -2.61 -33.48
CA TRP A 70 16.35 -1.73 -34.63
C TRP A 70 17.26 -0.55 -34.29
N ASN A 71 18.11 -0.15 -35.22
CA ASN A 71 19.14 0.85 -35.02
C ASN A 71 20.17 0.47 -33.96
N ALA A 72 20.55 -0.80 -33.88
CA ALA A 72 21.46 -1.32 -32.86
C ALA A 72 22.82 -0.62 -32.81
N GLU A 73 23.30 -0.08 -33.94
CA GLU A 73 24.56 0.68 -34.01
C GLU A 73 24.55 1.93 -33.08
N ALA A 74 23.34 2.44 -32.75
CA ALA A 74 23.16 3.59 -31.84
C ALA A 74 23.51 3.28 -30.37
N LEU A 75 23.69 1.99 -30.00
CA LEU A 75 24.13 1.63 -28.66
C LEU A 75 25.56 2.06 -28.38
N ARG A 76 26.41 2.01 -29.43
CA ARG A 76 27.83 2.28 -29.28
C ARG A 76 28.09 3.75 -28.87
N GLY A 77 28.78 3.91 -27.76
CA GLY A 77 29.12 5.23 -27.23
C GLY A 77 27.93 6.04 -26.68
N ALA A 78 26.75 5.43 -26.54
CA ALA A 78 25.58 6.09 -25.99
C ALA A 78 25.78 6.41 -24.51
N ARG A 79 25.66 7.67 -24.10
CA ARG A 79 25.54 8.07 -22.70
C ARG A 79 24.10 7.98 -22.18
N THR A 80 23.15 8.20 -23.08
CA THR A 80 21.73 8.02 -22.83
C THR A 80 21.11 7.30 -24.02
N LEU A 81 20.48 6.17 -23.79
CA LEU A 81 19.78 5.37 -24.77
C LEU A 81 18.27 5.55 -24.62
N VAL A 82 17.55 5.79 -25.70
CA VAL A 82 16.08 5.75 -25.72
C VAL A 82 15.65 4.40 -26.31
N ILE A 83 14.85 3.65 -25.55
CA ILE A 83 14.27 2.38 -26.02
C ILE A 83 12.78 2.57 -26.23
N THR A 84 12.29 2.32 -27.45
CA THR A 84 10.89 2.44 -27.84
C THR A 84 10.31 1.07 -28.18
N GLU A 85 8.99 1.00 -28.30
CA GLU A 85 8.29 -0.21 -28.73
C GLU A 85 8.36 -0.40 -30.24
N GLY A 86 8.23 0.69 -31.01
CA GLY A 86 8.17 0.69 -32.44
C GLY A 86 9.30 1.47 -33.11
N GLU A 87 9.64 1.09 -34.37
CA GLU A 87 10.72 1.70 -35.15
C GLU A 87 10.39 3.16 -35.49
N PHE A 88 9.12 3.49 -35.65
CA PHE A 88 8.68 4.86 -35.97
C PHE A 88 8.72 5.78 -34.76
N ASP A 89 8.61 5.24 -33.56
CA ASP A 89 8.82 5.99 -32.32
C ASP A 89 10.30 6.27 -32.10
N ALA A 90 11.17 5.32 -32.42
CA ALA A 90 12.61 5.54 -32.42
C ALA A 90 12.99 6.60 -33.46
N LEU A 91 12.42 6.56 -34.69
CA LEU A 91 12.62 7.60 -35.70
C LEU A 91 12.10 8.96 -35.24
N ALA A 92 10.97 9.02 -34.53
CA ALA A 92 10.46 10.26 -33.95
C ALA A 92 11.45 10.84 -32.92
N ALA A 93 12.01 10.02 -32.04
CA ALA A 93 13.05 10.45 -31.10
C ALA A 93 14.30 10.99 -31.85
N ILE A 94 14.76 10.27 -32.89
CA ILE A 94 15.92 10.67 -33.70
C ILE A 94 15.65 12.02 -34.40
N ALA A 95 14.47 12.20 -34.99
CA ALA A 95 14.06 13.45 -35.62
C ALA A 95 14.04 14.63 -34.65
N CYS A 96 13.87 14.34 -33.35
CA CYS A 96 13.85 15.33 -32.27
C CYS A 96 15.20 15.52 -31.58
N GLY A 97 16.31 15.01 -32.13
CA GLY A 97 17.67 15.22 -31.63
C GLY A 97 18.17 14.17 -30.65
N PHE A 98 17.56 12.99 -30.59
CA PHE A 98 18.00 11.85 -29.78
C PHE A 98 18.53 10.72 -30.69
N PRO A 99 19.77 10.81 -31.21
CA PRO A 99 20.31 9.86 -32.18
C PRO A 99 20.48 8.45 -31.63
N HIS A 100 20.65 8.32 -30.31
CA HIS A 100 20.77 7.05 -29.61
C HIS A 100 19.38 6.53 -29.20
N ALA A 101 18.51 6.32 -30.20
CA ALA A 101 17.19 5.73 -30.02
C ALA A 101 17.09 4.40 -30.79
N VAL A 102 16.56 3.39 -30.13
CA VAL A 102 16.37 2.04 -30.67
C VAL A 102 14.95 1.56 -30.42
N SER A 103 14.49 0.56 -31.19
CA SER A 103 13.24 -0.11 -30.84
C SER A 103 13.44 -1.62 -30.63
N VAL A 104 12.59 -2.21 -29.78
CA VAL A 104 12.55 -3.67 -29.64
C VAL A 104 12.01 -4.33 -30.91
N PRO A 105 12.45 -5.57 -31.24
CA PRO A 105 12.09 -6.19 -32.52
C PRO A 105 10.61 -6.63 -32.60
N ASN A 106 10.04 -7.12 -31.50
CA ASN A 106 8.73 -7.80 -31.49
C ASN A 106 7.61 -7.00 -30.80
N GLY A 107 7.82 -5.73 -30.47
CA GLY A 107 6.86 -4.94 -29.73
C GLY A 107 6.65 -5.40 -28.28
N ALA A 108 5.59 -4.89 -27.65
CA ALA A 108 5.27 -5.17 -26.25
C ALA A 108 4.53 -6.50 -26.06
N PRO A 109 4.81 -7.24 -24.98
CA PRO A 109 4.07 -8.43 -24.61
C PRO A 109 2.76 -8.07 -23.89
N ALA A 110 1.74 -8.92 -24.03
CA ALA A 110 0.46 -8.74 -23.35
C ALA A 110 0.57 -8.87 -21.81
N GLU A 111 1.49 -9.74 -21.34
CA GLU A 111 1.69 -10.06 -19.92
C GLU A 111 3.15 -9.94 -19.52
N LYS A 112 3.37 -9.56 -18.26
CA LYS A 112 4.72 -9.51 -17.65
C LYS A 112 5.34 -10.91 -17.66
N ALA A 113 6.66 -10.95 -17.80
CA ALA A 113 7.39 -12.18 -17.59
C ALA A 113 7.48 -12.48 -16.08
N ASP A 114 7.27 -13.73 -15.68
CA ASP A 114 7.49 -14.16 -14.29
C ASP A 114 8.96 -13.99 -13.90
N ASP A 115 9.86 -14.31 -14.81
CA ASP A 115 11.29 -14.05 -14.71
C ASP A 115 11.79 -13.35 -15.98
N PRO A 116 11.80 -12.00 -16.00
CA PRO A 116 12.24 -11.24 -17.16
C PRO A 116 13.68 -11.56 -17.59
N LEU A 117 14.57 -11.84 -16.63
CA LEU A 117 15.99 -12.13 -16.90
C LEU A 117 16.19 -13.40 -17.75
N ASN A 118 15.36 -14.41 -17.58
CA ASN A 118 15.44 -15.67 -18.29
C ASN A 118 14.38 -15.82 -19.38
N ALA A 119 13.57 -14.81 -19.63
CA ALA A 119 12.52 -14.88 -20.63
C ALA A 119 13.07 -14.88 -22.05
N LYS A 120 12.79 -15.95 -22.83
CA LYS A 120 13.28 -16.16 -24.20
C LYS A 120 13.05 -14.98 -25.16
N ARG A 121 11.94 -14.23 -24.95
CA ARG A 121 11.62 -13.04 -25.77
C ARG A 121 12.65 -11.92 -25.68
N TYR A 122 13.44 -11.90 -24.61
CA TYR A 122 14.49 -10.91 -24.35
C TYR A 122 15.91 -11.45 -24.54
N SER A 123 16.06 -12.70 -25.01
CA SER A 123 17.39 -13.30 -25.21
C SER A 123 18.31 -12.47 -26.14
N PHE A 124 17.72 -11.77 -27.10
CA PHE A 124 18.47 -10.88 -28.00
C PHE A 124 19.26 -9.78 -27.26
N LEU A 125 18.84 -9.38 -26.05
CA LEU A 125 19.58 -8.40 -25.27
C LEU A 125 20.95 -8.90 -24.83
N TRP A 126 21.05 -10.19 -24.48
CA TRP A 126 22.31 -10.82 -24.09
C TRP A 126 23.08 -11.35 -25.31
N GLU A 127 22.39 -12.02 -26.21
CA GLU A 127 22.99 -12.66 -27.36
C GLU A 127 23.62 -11.66 -28.33
N MET A 128 23.06 -10.47 -28.46
CA MET A 128 23.44 -9.48 -29.46
C MET A 128 24.03 -8.19 -28.90
N HIS A 129 23.67 -7.81 -27.67
CA HIS A 129 23.89 -6.42 -27.19
C HIS A 129 24.48 -6.34 -25.77
N GLU A 130 24.83 -7.43 -25.12
CA GLU A 130 25.27 -7.44 -23.72
C GLU A 130 26.42 -6.46 -23.44
N GLY A 131 27.44 -6.46 -24.29
CA GLY A 131 28.61 -5.62 -24.14
C GLY A 131 28.27 -4.13 -24.21
N ASP A 132 27.55 -3.73 -25.25
CA ASP A 132 27.16 -2.34 -25.45
C ASP A 132 26.19 -1.84 -24.37
N LEU A 133 25.21 -2.68 -23.99
CA LEU A 133 24.22 -2.32 -22.95
C LEU A 133 24.83 -2.13 -21.55
N LYS A 134 25.90 -2.86 -21.23
CA LYS A 134 26.59 -2.69 -19.94
C LYS A 134 27.26 -1.33 -19.78
N GLU A 135 27.74 -0.76 -20.87
CA GLU A 135 28.46 0.52 -20.87
C GLU A 135 27.52 1.75 -20.79
N ILE A 136 26.20 1.58 -21.03
CA ILE A 136 25.27 2.69 -21.08
C ILE A 136 24.77 3.07 -19.68
N PRO A 137 25.09 4.28 -19.18
CA PRO A 137 24.76 4.66 -17.81
C PRO A 137 23.31 5.13 -17.61
N SER A 138 22.62 5.54 -18.67
CA SER A 138 21.23 6.06 -18.57
C SER A 138 20.37 5.54 -19.72
N ILE A 139 19.21 4.98 -19.38
CA ILE A 139 18.28 4.38 -20.36
C ILE A 139 16.90 5.00 -20.14
N ILE A 140 16.30 5.55 -21.19
CA ILE A 140 14.95 6.06 -21.19
C ILE A 140 14.04 5.05 -21.86
N LEU A 141 13.12 4.49 -21.11
CA LEU A 141 12.09 3.58 -21.59
C LEU A 141 10.90 4.42 -22.09
N ALA A 142 10.86 4.62 -23.39
CA ALA A 142 9.79 5.37 -24.07
C ALA A 142 8.87 4.40 -24.84
N THR A 143 8.37 3.39 -24.12
CA THR A 143 7.40 2.40 -24.60
C THR A 143 6.00 3.02 -24.65
N ASP A 144 5.05 2.37 -25.31
CA ASP A 144 3.66 2.88 -25.38
C ASP A 144 3.04 3.04 -23.99
N GLY A 145 2.17 4.03 -23.82
CA GLY A 145 1.49 4.34 -22.56
C GLY A 145 0.39 3.35 -22.18
N ASP A 146 0.06 2.38 -23.03
CA ASP A 146 -0.93 1.35 -22.77
C ASP A 146 -0.37 0.21 -21.89
N LYS A 147 -1.26 -0.71 -21.50
CA LYS A 147 -0.89 -1.82 -20.61
C LYS A 147 0.24 -2.71 -21.16
N PRO A 148 0.27 -3.12 -22.44
CA PRO A 148 1.39 -3.83 -23.01
C PRO A 148 2.71 -3.05 -22.95
N GLY A 149 2.71 -1.76 -23.32
CA GLY A 149 3.90 -0.92 -23.29
C GLY A 149 4.44 -0.73 -21.87
N GLN A 150 3.56 -0.57 -20.87
CA GLN A 150 3.96 -0.56 -19.45
C GLN A 150 4.56 -1.90 -19.00
N THR A 151 4.05 -3.01 -19.52
CA THR A 151 4.60 -4.35 -19.28
C THR A 151 6.01 -4.46 -19.84
N LEU A 152 6.23 -4.02 -21.07
CA LEU A 152 7.56 -3.98 -21.71
C LEU A 152 8.54 -3.11 -20.90
N ALA A 153 8.11 -1.90 -20.48
CA ALA A 153 8.95 -1.03 -19.65
C ALA A 153 9.35 -1.71 -18.34
N HIS A 154 8.41 -2.41 -17.69
CA HIS A 154 8.68 -3.13 -16.45
C HIS A 154 9.74 -4.24 -16.66
N ASP A 155 9.56 -5.08 -17.67
CA ASP A 155 10.46 -6.19 -17.93
C ASP A 155 11.86 -5.68 -18.30
N LEU A 156 11.94 -4.67 -19.18
CA LEU A 156 13.22 -4.04 -19.55
C LEU A 156 13.90 -3.38 -18.35
N ALA A 157 13.16 -2.69 -17.48
CA ALA A 157 13.74 -2.10 -16.28
C ALA A 157 14.29 -3.16 -15.30
N CYS A 158 13.63 -4.31 -15.18
CA CYS A 158 14.14 -5.44 -14.39
C CYS A 158 15.43 -6.03 -14.98
N ILE A 159 15.48 -6.12 -16.31
CA ILE A 159 16.63 -6.68 -17.03
C ILE A 159 17.82 -5.72 -17.02
N LEU A 160 17.59 -4.47 -17.35
CA LEU A 160 18.65 -3.48 -17.58
C LEU A 160 19.13 -2.78 -16.31
N GLY A 161 18.43 -2.96 -15.19
CA GLY A 161 18.69 -2.30 -13.91
C GLY A 161 17.85 -1.04 -13.74
N LYS A 162 16.95 -1.07 -12.74
CA LYS A 162 16.02 0.04 -12.44
C LYS A 162 16.73 1.34 -12.08
N GLU A 163 17.93 1.24 -11.51
CA GLU A 163 18.75 2.38 -11.03
C GLU A 163 19.21 3.30 -12.18
N ARG A 164 19.34 2.78 -13.39
CA ARG A 164 19.75 3.55 -14.57
C ARG A 164 18.63 3.77 -15.58
N CYS A 165 17.45 3.18 -15.32
CA CYS A 165 16.26 3.34 -16.15
C CYS A 165 15.44 4.56 -15.76
N LYS A 166 14.90 5.24 -16.75
CA LYS A 166 13.93 6.31 -16.67
C LYS A 166 12.71 5.96 -17.50
N PHE A 167 11.57 6.61 -17.26
CA PHE A 167 10.38 6.44 -18.07
C PHE A 167 9.79 7.80 -18.45
N VAL A 168 8.98 7.84 -19.48
CA VAL A 168 8.26 9.03 -19.94
C VAL A 168 6.79 8.95 -19.56
N GLU A 169 6.19 10.10 -19.29
CA GLU A 169 4.75 10.26 -19.12
C GLU A 169 4.19 10.97 -20.36
N TYR A 170 3.26 10.34 -21.04
CA TYR A 170 2.63 10.91 -22.21
C TYR A 170 1.56 11.93 -21.83
N PRO A 171 1.44 13.06 -22.59
CA PRO A 171 0.34 13.97 -22.44
C PRO A 171 -1.01 13.29 -22.70
N GLU A 172 -2.08 13.86 -22.17
CA GLU A 172 -3.43 13.34 -22.39
C GLU A 172 -3.74 13.20 -23.89
N GLY A 173 -4.28 12.03 -24.24
CA GLY A 173 -4.59 11.69 -25.63
C GLY A 173 -3.40 11.25 -26.50
N CYS A 174 -2.17 11.17 -25.95
CA CYS A 174 -1.01 10.58 -26.62
C CYS A 174 -0.65 9.25 -25.97
N LYS A 175 -0.29 8.27 -26.77
CA LYS A 175 0.09 6.93 -26.27
C LYS A 175 1.54 6.54 -26.58
N ASP A 176 2.17 7.20 -27.56
CA ASP A 176 3.52 6.93 -28.02
C ASP A 176 4.25 8.23 -28.41
N LEU A 177 5.56 8.16 -28.70
CA LEU A 177 6.37 9.31 -29.10
C LEU A 177 5.89 9.93 -30.40
N ASN A 178 5.39 9.11 -31.31
CA ASN A 178 4.93 9.57 -32.60
C ASN A 178 3.63 10.39 -32.48
N ASP A 179 2.72 9.98 -31.58
CA ASP A 179 1.53 10.79 -31.24
C ASP A 179 1.91 12.16 -30.67
N VAL A 180 2.92 12.21 -29.80
CA VAL A 180 3.42 13.49 -29.24
C VAL A 180 4.04 14.35 -30.34
N LEU A 181 4.82 13.75 -31.23
CA LEU A 181 5.43 14.47 -32.36
C LEU A 181 4.36 15.10 -33.25
N ILE A 182 3.30 14.36 -33.58
CA ILE A 182 2.23 14.83 -34.46
C ILE A 182 1.41 15.96 -33.80
N LYS A 183 1.03 15.75 -32.53
CA LYS A 183 0.10 16.65 -31.83
C LYS A 183 0.77 17.87 -31.19
N HIS A 184 2.00 17.71 -30.72
CA HIS A 184 2.69 18.74 -29.92
C HIS A 184 4.04 19.16 -30.50
N GLY A 185 4.51 18.51 -31.57
CA GLY A 185 5.72 18.86 -32.30
C GLY A 185 7.04 18.40 -31.65
N GLN A 186 8.14 18.63 -32.36
CA GLN A 186 9.49 18.14 -31.99
C GLN A 186 9.96 18.65 -30.62
N ARG A 187 9.65 19.92 -30.28
CA ARG A 187 10.07 20.50 -29.01
C ARG A 187 9.45 19.79 -27.80
N ALA A 188 8.20 19.37 -27.91
CA ALA A 188 7.52 18.62 -26.83
C ALA A 188 8.14 17.24 -26.62
N VAL A 189 8.45 16.51 -27.69
CA VAL A 189 9.16 15.22 -27.62
C VAL A 189 10.52 15.39 -26.96
N ALA A 190 11.31 16.38 -27.40
CA ALA A 190 12.63 16.65 -26.84
C ALA A 190 12.56 16.99 -25.34
N GLN A 191 11.61 17.83 -24.95
CA GLN A 191 11.41 18.19 -23.54
C GLN A 191 11.01 16.97 -22.71
N MET A 192 10.09 16.15 -23.17
CA MET A 192 9.60 14.94 -22.48
C MET A 192 10.74 13.92 -22.27
N LEU A 193 11.57 13.67 -23.28
CA LEU A 193 12.72 12.78 -23.18
C LEU A 193 13.80 13.34 -22.23
N THR A 194 14.03 14.66 -22.27
CA THR A 194 15.00 15.32 -21.37
C THR A 194 14.55 15.27 -19.92
N LEU A 195 13.25 15.40 -19.66
CA LEU A 195 12.63 15.41 -18.33
C LEU A 195 12.14 14.01 -17.88
N ALA A 196 12.57 12.95 -18.57
CA ALA A 196 12.21 11.58 -18.21
C ALA A 196 12.50 11.29 -16.73
N LYS A 197 11.49 10.71 -16.03
CA LYS A 197 11.53 10.45 -14.60
C LYS A 197 12.28 9.14 -14.28
N PRO A 198 12.98 9.04 -13.14
CA PRO A 198 13.56 7.77 -12.70
C PRO A 198 12.52 6.66 -12.64
N TYR A 199 12.89 5.45 -13.05
CA TYR A 199 11.98 4.30 -12.99
C TYR A 199 11.62 3.99 -11.52
N PRO A 200 10.33 3.80 -11.18
CA PRO A 200 9.91 3.63 -9.80
C PRO A 200 10.46 2.32 -9.19
N VAL A 201 11.04 2.44 -8.00
CA VAL A 201 11.49 1.31 -7.19
C VAL A 201 10.63 1.24 -5.94
N VAL A 202 9.89 0.15 -5.78
CA VAL A 202 9.02 -0.03 -4.62
C VAL A 202 9.84 0.04 -3.32
N GLY A 203 9.43 0.94 -2.42
CA GLY A 203 10.13 1.16 -1.16
C GLY A 203 11.19 2.28 -1.18
N LEU A 204 11.47 2.85 -2.35
CA LEU A 204 12.39 3.99 -2.50
C LEU A 204 11.63 5.18 -3.11
N TYR A 205 11.47 6.23 -2.31
CA TYR A 205 10.70 7.42 -2.66
C TYR A 205 11.50 8.68 -2.32
N ARG A 206 11.32 9.75 -3.08
CA ARG A 206 11.80 11.08 -2.73
C ARG A 206 10.84 11.72 -1.73
N MET A 207 11.30 12.70 -0.95
CA MET A 207 10.42 13.44 -0.05
C MET A 207 9.26 14.12 -0.80
N SER A 208 9.50 14.60 -2.02
CA SER A 208 8.49 15.19 -2.90
C SER A 208 7.40 14.21 -3.38
N ASP A 209 7.63 12.90 -3.25
CA ASP A 209 6.64 11.89 -3.63
C ASP A 209 5.57 11.68 -2.54
N PHE A 210 5.80 12.27 -1.35
CA PHE A 210 4.84 12.26 -0.25
C PHE A 210 4.01 13.54 -0.27
N PRO A 211 2.71 13.47 0.07
CA PRO A 211 1.87 14.67 0.14
C PRO A 211 2.35 15.63 1.24
N ASP A 212 2.23 16.94 1.02
CA ASP A 212 2.61 18.02 1.95
C ASP A 212 1.67 18.16 3.15
N GLY A 213 1.11 17.14 3.63
CA GLY A 213 0.29 17.11 4.82
C GLY A 213 -0.67 15.94 4.78
N VAL A 214 -0.74 15.22 5.87
CA VAL A 214 -1.80 14.25 6.12
C VAL A 214 -2.61 14.84 7.25
N ASP A 215 -3.87 15.19 6.99
CA ASP A 215 -4.80 15.54 8.05
C ASP A 215 -4.93 14.34 9.00
N ILE A 216 -4.40 14.52 10.21
CA ILE A 216 -4.53 13.51 11.26
C ILE A 216 -6.00 13.46 11.67
N GLN A 217 -6.70 12.43 11.23
CA GLN A 217 -8.09 12.21 11.66
C GLN A 217 -8.09 11.68 13.08
N ALA A 218 -8.33 12.57 14.01
CA ALA A 218 -8.40 12.29 15.43
C ALA A 218 -9.81 12.56 15.96
N MET A 219 -10.26 11.73 16.91
CA MET A 219 -11.55 11.86 17.57
C MET A 219 -11.40 11.63 19.08
N PRO A 220 -12.24 12.26 19.92
CA PRO A 220 -12.18 12.07 21.37
C PRO A 220 -12.53 10.64 21.78
N THR A 221 -12.00 10.21 22.90
CA THR A 221 -12.29 8.92 23.54
C THR A 221 -13.61 8.93 24.31
N GLY A 222 -14.12 10.11 24.65
CA GLY A 222 -15.28 10.30 25.51
C GLY A 222 -14.99 10.26 27.00
N ILE A 223 -13.72 10.13 27.38
CA ILE A 223 -13.21 10.32 28.73
C ILE A 223 -12.44 11.65 28.71
N GLU A 224 -13.10 12.75 29.11
CA GLU A 224 -12.60 14.12 28.93
C GLU A 224 -11.15 14.30 29.41
N ALA A 225 -10.82 13.79 30.58
CA ALA A 225 -9.46 13.86 31.11
C ALA A 225 -8.45 13.02 30.30
N LEU A 226 -8.88 11.95 29.62
CA LEU A 226 -8.04 11.18 28.70
C LEU A 226 -7.81 11.94 27.40
N ASP A 227 -8.79 12.67 26.91
CA ASP A 227 -8.75 13.39 25.64
C ASP A 227 -7.68 14.49 25.62
N GLU A 228 -7.29 15.00 26.80
CA GLU A 228 -6.14 15.91 26.95
C GLU A 228 -4.78 15.20 26.74
N HIS A 229 -4.74 13.90 26.92
CA HIS A 229 -3.53 13.09 26.86
C HIS A 229 -3.41 12.25 25.60
N MET A 230 -4.52 11.79 25.04
CA MET A 230 -4.56 11.07 23.77
C MET A 230 -5.95 11.15 23.13
N GLN A 231 -5.99 10.95 21.84
CA GLN A 231 -7.22 10.83 21.06
C GLN A 231 -7.21 9.51 20.27
N ILE A 232 -8.35 9.10 19.77
CA ILE A 232 -8.46 7.99 18.85
C ILE A 232 -8.01 8.49 17.47
N VAL A 233 -6.87 8.02 16.98
CA VAL A 233 -6.29 8.46 15.71
C VAL A 233 -6.36 7.32 14.70
N LEU A 234 -6.95 7.59 13.52
CA LEU A 234 -7.02 6.59 12.46
C LEU A 234 -5.61 6.30 11.90
N GLY A 235 -5.39 5.06 11.48
CA GLY A 235 -4.09 4.58 11.00
C GLY A 235 -3.09 4.23 12.11
N THR A 236 -3.51 4.25 13.39
CA THR A 236 -2.63 3.96 14.55
C THR A 236 -2.92 2.63 15.21
N PHE A 237 -1.94 2.15 15.95
CA PHE A 237 -1.97 0.95 16.76
C PHE A 237 -1.79 1.31 18.24
N THR A 238 -2.84 1.06 19.03
CA THR A 238 -2.87 1.32 20.47
C THR A 238 -2.77 0.02 21.24
N VAL A 239 -1.89 -0.04 22.23
CA VAL A 239 -1.80 -1.11 23.21
C VAL A 239 -2.44 -0.65 24.51
N PHE A 240 -3.43 -1.40 24.97
CA PHE A 240 -4.10 -1.17 26.23
C PHE A 240 -3.85 -2.33 27.20
N SER A 241 -3.30 -2.06 28.36
CA SER A 241 -2.92 -3.10 29.32
C SER A 241 -3.34 -2.76 30.76
N GLY A 242 -3.22 -3.72 31.62
CA GLY A 242 -3.57 -3.70 33.03
C GLY A 242 -3.93 -5.09 33.54
N TYR A 243 -3.82 -5.31 34.83
CA TYR A 243 -4.09 -6.63 35.41
C TYR A 243 -5.54 -7.07 35.20
N SER A 244 -5.78 -8.37 35.29
CA SER A 244 -7.11 -8.97 35.12
C SER A 244 -8.07 -8.49 36.23
N ASN A 245 -9.36 -8.35 35.89
CA ASN A 245 -10.42 -7.92 36.80
C ASN A 245 -10.22 -6.53 37.43
N MET A 246 -9.52 -5.62 36.72
CA MET A 246 -9.36 -4.22 37.15
C MET A 246 -10.38 -3.25 36.53
N GLY A 247 -11.10 -3.67 35.49
CA GLY A 247 -12.11 -2.82 34.81
C GLY A 247 -11.71 -2.31 33.43
N LYS A 248 -10.71 -2.93 32.78
CA LYS A 248 -10.32 -2.58 31.39
C LYS A 248 -11.50 -2.60 30.41
N SER A 249 -12.34 -3.63 30.50
CA SER A 249 -13.52 -3.75 29.64
C SER A 249 -14.53 -2.61 29.87
N THR A 250 -14.61 -2.08 31.10
CA THR A 250 -15.46 -0.90 31.39
C THR A 250 -14.91 0.38 30.73
N VAL A 251 -13.59 0.57 30.75
CA VAL A 251 -12.93 1.66 30.01
C VAL A 251 -13.23 1.53 28.52
N MET A 252 -13.04 0.32 27.97
CA MET A 252 -13.29 0.06 26.55
C MET A 252 -14.77 0.26 26.20
N ASN A 253 -15.71 -0.20 27.01
CA ASN A 253 -17.14 0.02 26.78
C ASN A 253 -17.50 1.52 26.81
N THR A 254 -16.86 2.31 27.66
CA THR A 254 -17.05 3.77 27.70
C THR A 254 -16.59 4.41 26.38
N ILE A 255 -15.40 4.02 25.89
CA ILE A 255 -14.84 4.52 24.63
C ILE A 255 -15.71 4.10 23.43
N LEU A 256 -16.09 2.82 23.36
CA LEU A 256 -16.93 2.30 22.26
C LEU A 256 -18.32 2.93 22.26
N ALA A 257 -18.92 3.12 23.44
CA ALA A 257 -20.19 3.82 23.60
C ALA A 257 -20.09 5.25 23.03
N HIS A 258 -19.02 5.97 23.35
CA HIS A 258 -18.80 7.32 22.81
C HIS A 258 -18.63 7.32 21.28
N CYS A 259 -17.88 6.35 20.72
CA CYS A 259 -17.76 6.21 19.26
C CYS A 259 -19.13 5.98 18.61
N ILE A 260 -19.93 5.05 19.13
CA ILE A 260 -21.28 4.76 18.64
C ILE A 260 -22.18 6.00 18.75
N ASP A 261 -22.09 6.74 19.87
CA ASP A 261 -22.86 7.97 20.07
C ASP A 261 -22.53 9.05 19.04
N ARG A 262 -21.31 9.10 18.56
CA ARG A 262 -20.87 9.99 17.49
C ARG A 262 -21.09 9.46 16.08
N GLY A 263 -21.76 8.31 15.93
CA GLY A 263 -21.98 7.70 14.61
C GLY A 263 -20.74 7.09 13.99
N VAL A 264 -19.74 6.70 14.78
CA VAL A 264 -18.51 6.02 14.34
C VAL A 264 -18.70 4.53 14.48
N PRO A 265 -18.73 3.75 13.37
CA PRO A 265 -18.89 2.31 13.43
C PRO A 265 -17.64 1.65 14.06
N VAL A 266 -17.90 0.66 14.92
CA VAL A 266 -16.86 -0.05 15.67
C VAL A 266 -16.90 -1.55 15.40
N CYS A 267 -15.75 -2.21 15.56
CA CYS A 267 -15.64 -3.68 15.53
C CYS A 267 -14.87 -4.16 16.76
N LEU A 268 -15.48 -5.05 17.54
CA LEU A 268 -14.85 -5.65 18.71
C LEU A 268 -14.74 -7.16 18.54
N ALA A 269 -13.51 -7.66 18.60
CA ALA A 269 -13.28 -9.07 18.85
C ALA A 269 -13.33 -9.31 20.37
N SER A 270 -14.39 -9.98 20.83
CA SER A 270 -14.62 -10.27 22.25
C SER A 270 -14.72 -11.78 22.44
N PHE A 271 -13.75 -12.34 23.11
CA PHE A 271 -13.67 -13.79 23.34
C PHE A 271 -13.98 -14.18 24.79
N GLU A 272 -13.74 -13.28 25.73
CA GLU A 272 -14.03 -13.52 27.17
C GLU A 272 -15.46 -13.10 27.56
N THR A 273 -16.06 -12.13 26.87
CA THR A 273 -17.35 -11.57 27.24
C THR A 273 -18.45 -12.00 26.28
N MET A 274 -19.52 -12.56 26.81
CA MET A 274 -20.70 -12.91 26.02
C MET A 274 -21.29 -11.68 25.30
N PRO A 275 -21.43 -11.74 23.97
CA PRO A 275 -21.93 -10.58 23.20
C PRO A 275 -23.31 -10.07 23.65
N LYS A 276 -24.26 -10.97 23.88
CA LYS A 276 -25.59 -10.68 24.43
C LYS A 276 -25.86 -11.62 25.62
N PRO A 277 -26.34 -11.12 26.76
CA PRO A 277 -26.67 -9.70 27.02
C PRO A 277 -25.47 -8.87 27.50
N ILE A 278 -24.39 -9.46 28.00
CA ILE A 278 -23.39 -8.82 28.87
C ILE A 278 -22.70 -7.63 28.20
N LEU A 279 -22.10 -7.84 27.02
CA LEU A 279 -21.38 -6.78 26.29
C LEU A 279 -22.35 -5.70 25.82
N ARG A 280 -23.46 -6.08 25.16
CA ARG A 280 -24.46 -5.16 24.64
C ARG A 280 -25.05 -4.28 25.76
N ASP A 281 -25.44 -4.89 26.90
CA ASP A 281 -26.03 -4.15 28.01
C ASP A 281 -25.01 -3.23 28.69
N GLY A 282 -23.74 -3.64 28.75
CA GLY A 282 -22.65 -2.80 29.24
C GLY A 282 -22.45 -1.53 28.40
N ILE A 283 -22.41 -1.67 27.08
CA ILE A 283 -22.29 -0.54 26.16
C ILE A 283 -23.58 0.30 26.16
N ALA A 284 -24.75 -0.33 26.18
CA ALA A 284 -26.03 0.39 26.21
C ALA A 284 -26.19 1.27 27.47
N ARG A 285 -25.79 0.75 28.62
CA ARG A 285 -25.79 1.55 29.88
C ARG A 285 -24.81 2.70 29.81
N ALA A 286 -23.64 2.49 29.27
CA ALA A 286 -22.67 3.55 29.03
C ALA A 286 -23.18 4.61 28.03
N LEU A 287 -23.92 4.23 27.00
CA LEU A 287 -24.54 5.13 26.03
C LEU A 287 -25.64 6.01 26.69
N ILE A 288 -26.51 5.38 27.45
CA ILE A 288 -27.61 6.08 28.15
C ILE A 288 -27.07 6.91 29.33
N GLY A 289 -26.04 6.41 30.00
CA GLY A 289 -25.55 6.98 31.27
C GLY A 289 -26.46 6.66 32.44
N CYS A 290 -26.84 5.39 32.64
CA CYS A 290 -27.71 4.92 33.70
C CYS A 290 -27.13 3.73 34.44
N SER A 291 -27.65 3.47 35.67
CA SER A 291 -27.30 2.31 36.47
C SER A 291 -27.87 1.01 35.85
N PHE A 292 -27.50 -0.14 36.43
CA PHE A 292 -28.06 -1.42 36.02
C PHE A 292 -29.55 -1.54 36.32
N GLU A 293 -30.00 -1.05 37.48
CA GLU A 293 -31.38 -1.10 37.95
C GLU A 293 -32.27 -0.23 37.06
N GLU A 294 -31.82 0.97 36.73
CA GLU A 294 -32.57 1.91 35.87
C GLU A 294 -32.68 1.39 34.44
N PHE A 295 -31.61 0.74 33.95
CA PHE A 295 -31.55 0.25 32.57
C PHE A 295 -32.64 -0.78 32.24
N ILE A 296 -33.03 -1.61 33.19
CA ILE A 296 -34.00 -2.68 32.95
C ILE A 296 -35.35 -2.12 32.43
N HIS A 297 -35.74 -0.96 32.90
CA HIS A 297 -37.01 -0.29 32.57
C HIS A 297 -36.81 1.00 31.77
N HIS A 298 -35.58 1.26 31.27
CA HIS A 298 -35.30 2.53 30.65
C HIS A 298 -36.00 2.68 29.30
N PRO A 299 -36.70 3.82 29.03
CA PRO A 299 -37.50 4.00 27.80
C PRO A 299 -36.64 3.95 26.51
N LEU A 300 -35.42 4.44 26.55
CA LEU A 300 -34.50 4.43 25.38
C LEU A 300 -33.79 3.08 25.13
N ARG A 301 -34.06 2.07 25.96
CA ARG A 301 -33.35 0.77 25.86
C ARG A 301 -33.45 0.15 24.49
N LYS A 302 -34.62 0.17 23.88
CA LYS A 302 -34.83 -0.40 22.55
C LYS A 302 -34.08 0.37 21.48
N ASP A 303 -34.18 1.69 21.46
CA ASP A 303 -33.55 2.55 20.46
C ASP A 303 -32.00 2.44 20.53
N VAL A 304 -31.47 2.35 21.76
CA VAL A 304 -30.03 2.16 21.96
C VAL A 304 -29.56 0.78 21.49
N TYR A 305 -30.36 -0.27 21.68
CA TYR A 305 -30.04 -1.57 21.14
C TYR A 305 -29.98 -1.58 19.61
N GLU A 306 -30.96 -0.96 18.95
CA GLU A 306 -30.98 -0.82 17.49
C GLU A 306 -29.73 -0.05 17.02
N ARG A 307 -29.38 1.04 17.70
CA ARG A 307 -28.17 1.82 17.38
C ARG A 307 -26.87 1.02 17.56
N ILE A 308 -26.77 0.19 18.59
CA ILE A 308 -25.62 -0.69 18.79
C ILE A 308 -25.55 -1.75 17.68
N GLU A 309 -26.69 -2.36 17.31
CA GLU A 309 -26.76 -3.36 16.26
C GLU A 309 -26.37 -2.80 14.88
N ASP A 310 -26.70 -1.54 14.61
CA ASP A 310 -26.31 -0.85 13.36
C ASP A 310 -24.84 -0.44 13.34
N MET A 311 -24.28 -0.05 14.47
CA MET A 311 -22.94 0.58 14.54
C MET A 311 -21.84 -0.35 15.04
N MET A 312 -22.18 -1.54 15.56
CA MET A 312 -21.21 -2.45 16.15
C MET A 312 -21.20 -3.81 15.47
N THR A 313 -20.04 -4.19 14.98
CA THR A 313 -19.76 -5.56 14.52
C THR A 313 -18.97 -6.30 15.59
N VAL A 314 -19.32 -7.56 15.85
CA VAL A 314 -18.60 -8.41 16.82
C VAL A 314 -17.93 -9.55 16.09
N ILE A 315 -16.63 -9.75 16.32
CA ILE A 315 -15.90 -10.96 15.95
C ILE A 315 -15.91 -11.91 17.14
N SER A 316 -16.48 -13.07 16.95
CA SER A 316 -16.63 -14.09 18.00
C SER A 316 -16.72 -15.48 17.36
N ASN A 317 -16.28 -16.49 18.07
CA ASN A 317 -16.46 -17.90 17.74
C ASN A 317 -17.65 -18.54 18.48
N ALA A 318 -18.46 -17.74 19.18
CA ALA A 318 -19.53 -18.24 20.05
C ALA A 318 -20.71 -18.89 19.32
N LEU A 319 -20.87 -18.68 18.01
CA LEU A 319 -21.98 -19.20 17.23
C LEU A 319 -21.59 -20.34 16.28
N ASP A 320 -20.30 -20.49 16.00
CA ASP A 320 -19.79 -21.47 15.05
C ASP A 320 -18.71 -22.32 15.73
N ASP A 321 -18.81 -23.65 15.62
CA ASP A 321 -17.76 -24.60 16.03
C ASP A 321 -16.54 -24.56 15.10
N GLN A 322 -16.20 -23.37 14.60
CA GLN A 322 -15.12 -23.22 13.64
C GLN A 322 -13.77 -23.03 14.33
N ASP A 323 -12.75 -23.40 13.55
CA ASP A 323 -11.34 -23.44 13.83
C ASP A 323 -10.79 -22.31 14.70
N ASP A 324 -9.68 -22.59 15.35
CA ASP A 324 -8.90 -21.68 16.17
C ASP A 324 -8.78 -20.28 15.55
N MET A 325 -9.13 -19.26 16.32
CA MET A 325 -9.01 -17.85 15.91
C MET A 325 -7.54 -17.44 15.84
N THR A 326 -6.93 -17.58 14.68
CA THR A 326 -5.56 -17.12 14.45
C THR A 326 -5.51 -15.62 14.15
N LEU A 327 -4.31 -15.03 14.19
CA LEU A 327 -4.12 -13.62 13.79
C LEU A 327 -4.57 -13.34 12.36
N GLU A 328 -4.30 -14.27 11.45
CA GLU A 328 -4.67 -14.15 10.04
C GLU A 328 -6.19 -14.15 9.86
N VAL A 329 -6.89 -15.05 10.53
CA VAL A 329 -8.36 -15.13 10.55
C VAL A 329 -8.95 -13.85 11.15
N TYR A 330 -8.42 -13.40 12.29
CA TYR A 330 -8.86 -12.13 12.90
C TYR A 330 -8.72 -10.96 11.94
N LEU A 331 -7.56 -10.80 11.29
CA LEU A 331 -7.32 -9.69 10.35
C LEU A 331 -8.23 -9.76 9.12
N GLU A 332 -8.55 -10.95 8.64
CA GLU A 332 -9.49 -11.12 7.53
C GLU A 332 -10.92 -10.75 7.95
N LEU A 333 -11.39 -11.18 9.12
CA LEU A 333 -12.70 -10.80 9.66
C LEU A 333 -12.78 -9.29 9.93
N ALA A 334 -11.72 -8.71 10.49
CA ALA A 334 -11.61 -7.27 10.69
C ALA A 334 -11.66 -6.51 9.36
N ARG A 335 -11.01 -7.02 8.29
CA ARG A 335 -11.09 -6.47 6.94
C ARG A 335 -12.54 -6.48 6.41
N ILE A 336 -13.24 -7.57 6.61
CA ILE A 336 -14.65 -7.70 6.21
C ILE A 336 -15.51 -6.69 6.97
N ALA A 337 -15.30 -6.51 8.27
CA ALA A 337 -16.00 -5.52 9.08
C ALA A 337 -15.75 -4.08 8.59
N VAL A 338 -14.51 -3.74 8.21
CA VAL A 338 -14.21 -2.43 7.60
C VAL A 338 -14.97 -2.23 6.30
N ILE A 339 -15.00 -3.24 5.43
CA ILE A 339 -15.62 -3.12 4.10
C ILE A 339 -17.15 -3.12 4.18
N ARG A 340 -17.75 -3.99 4.99
CA ARG A 340 -19.21 -4.15 5.08
C ARG A 340 -19.89 -3.13 5.99
N SER A 341 -19.29 -2.87 7.14
CA SER A 341 -19.90 -2.03 8.20
C SER A 341 -19.23 -0.67 8.34
N GLY A 342 -18.18 -0.38 7.57
CA GLY A 342 -17.45 0.88 7.65
C GLY A 342 -16.68 1.08 8.96
N ALA A 343 -16.35 0.00 9.69
CA ALA A 343 -15.70 0.09 11.00
C ALA A 343 -14.43 0.95 10.96
N LYS A 344 -14.35 1.91 11.89
CA LYS A 344 -13.22 2.84 12.04
C LYS A 344 -12.39 2.59 13.28
N VAL A 345 -13.00 2.03 14.32
CA VAL A 345 -12.32 1.59 15.54
C VAL A 345 -12.43 0.10 15.65
N ILE A 346 -11.29 -0.57 15.73
CA ILE A 346 -11.21 -2.03 15.78
C ILE A 346 -10.48 -2.42 17.04
N VAL A 347 -11.08 -3.30 17.81
CA VAL A 347 -10.55 -3.75 19.11
C VAL A 347 -10.39 -5.27 19.13
N LEU A 348 -9.24 -5.73 19.61
CA LEU A 348 -8.98 -7.13 19.96
C LEU A 348 -8.89 -7.21 21.48
N ASP A 349 -9.84 -7.89 22.13
CA ASP A 349 -9.95 -8.01 23.59
C ASP A 349 -10.25 -9.46 24.01
N PRO A 350 -9.26 -10.16 24.61
CA PRO A 350 -7.84 -9.81 24.69
C PRO A 350 -6.97 -10.55 23.66
N TRP A 351 -5.71 -10.13 23.53
CA TRP A 351 -4.68 -10.76 22.70
C TRP A 351 -4.46 -12.25 23.01
N ASN A 352 -4.57 -12.62 24.28
CA ASN A 352 -4.24 -13.97 24.75
C ASN A 352 -5.26 -15.03 24.33
N GLU A 353 -6.43 -14.64 23.83
CA GLU A 353 -7.51 -15.54 23.42
C GLU A 353 -7.43 -15.93 21.94
N ILE A 354 -6.50 -15.34 21.16
CA ILE A 354 -6.25 -15.81 19.80
C ILE A 354 -5.15 -16.88 19.80
N GLU A 355 -5.24 -17.80 18.83
CA GLU A 355 -4.23 -18.84 18.68
C GLU A 355 -2.95 -18.26 18.06
N HIS A 356 -1.82 -18.51 18.71
CA HIS A 356 -0.51 -18.03 18.31
C HIS A 356 0.26 -19.09 17.50
N LYS A 357 -0.04 -19.22 16.20
CA LYS A 357 0.71 -20.11 15.30
C LYS A 357 2.08 -19.54 15.01
N ARG A 358 3.12 -20.13 15.61
CA ARG A 358 4.53 -19.78 15.39
C ARG A 358 5.12 -20.65 14.27
N GLU A 359 6.01 -20.06 13.49
CA GLU A 359 6.81 -20.81 12.53
C GLU A 359 7.82 -21.72 13.26
N ARG A 360 8.31 -22.71 12.53
CA ARG A 360 9.36 -23.60 13.09
C ARG A 360 10.56 -22.73 13.46
N ASP A 361 11.06 -22.91 14.68
CA ASP A 361 12.21 -22.16 15.26
C ASP A 361 11.96 -20.67 15.55
N GLU A 362 10.73 -20.16 15.43
CA GLU A 362 10.36 -18.79 15.77
C GLU A 362 10.18 -18.64 17.29
N THR A 363 10.90 -17.69 17.89
CA THR A 363 10.69 -17.35 19.30
C THR A 363 9.37 -16.60 19.50
N GLU A 364 8.82 -16.63 20.72
CA GLU A 364 7.62 -15.85 21.05
C GLU A 364 7.82 -14.35 20.79
N THR A 365 8.99 -13.82 21.10
CA THR A 365 9.36 -12.42 20.86
C THR A 365 9.34 -12.08 19.36
N ASP A 366 9.84 -12.98 18.50
CA ASP A 366 9.86 -12.77 17.05
C ASP A 366 8.44 -12.82 16.46
N TYR A 367 7.64 -13.80 16.91
CA TYR A 367 6.23 -13.93 16.55
C TYR A 367 5.45 -12.65 16.90
N ILE A 368 5.52 -12.19 18.17
CA ILE A 368 4.86 -10.95 18.60
C ILE A 368 5.35 -9.77 17.77
N GLY A 369 6.66 -9.72 17.50
CA GLY A 369 7.24 -8.70 16.64
C GLY A 369 6.67 -8.69 15.21
N ARG A 370 6.40 -9.87 14.62
CA ARG A 370 5.77 -10.08 13.32
C ARG A 370 4.29 -9.73 13.37
N ALA A 371 3.59 -10.20 14.37
CA ALA A 371 2.18 -9.93 14.60
C ALA A 371 1.87 -8.43 14.71
N ILE A 372 2.62 -7.68 15.53
CA ILE A 372 2.45 -6.23 15.67
C ILE A 372 2.73 -5.52 14.34
N ARG A 373 3.70 -5.96 13.54
CA ARG A 373 3.91 -5.39 12.19
C ARG A 373 2.68 -5.59 11.29
N SER A 374 2.04 -6.75 11.35
CA SER A 374 0.83 -7.05 10.58
C SER A 374 -0.36 -6.20 11.03
N LEU A 375 -0.57 -6.08 12.35
CA LEU A 375 -1.60 -5.21 12.95
C LEU A 375 -1.41 -3.74 12.54
N LYS A 376 -0.20 -3.21 12.64
CA LYS A 376 0.11 -1.82 12.24
C LYS A 376 -0.06 -1.59 10.74
N ARG A 377 0.34 -2.56 9.91
CA ARG A 377 0.14 -2.47 8.46
C ARG A 377 -1.35 -2.46 8.13
N PHE A 378 -2.13 -3.27 8.83
CA PHE A 378 -3.58 -3.30 8.71
C PHE A 378 -4.19 -1.94 9.06
N ALA A 379 -3.86 -1.39 10.24
CA ALA A 379 -4.36 -0.08 10.70
C ALA A 379 -4.10 1.03 9.67
N LYS A 380 -2.87 1.10 9.15
CA LYS A 380 -2.49 2.08 8.10
C LYS A 380 -3.20 1.83 6.77
N LYS A 381 -3.24 0.58 6.30
CA LYS A 381 -3.83 0.23 5.01
C LYS A 381 -5.31 0.56 4.92
N TYR A 382 -6.04 0.31 6.00
CA TYR A 382 -7.50 0.50 6.05
C TYR A 382 -7.91 1.81 6.72
N ASN A 383 -6.94 2.61 7.16
CA ASN A 383 -7.16 3.88 7.88
C ASN A 383 -8.14 3.71 9.05
N VAL A 384 -7.80 2.81 9.98
CA VAL A 384 -8.59 2.49 11.17
C VAL A 384 -7.75 2.65 12.43
N ALA A 385 -8.37 3.01 13.56
CA ALA A 385 -7.75 2.95 14.87
C ALA A 385 -7.83 1.51 15.40
N LEU A 386 -6.70 0.84 15.53
CA LEU A 386 -6.63 -0.55 15.98
C LEU A 386 -6.10 -0.62 17.42
N TRP A 387 -6.90 -1.19 18.30
CA TRP A 387 -6.61 -1.35 19.71
C TRP A 387 -6.43 -2.82 20.06
N VAL A 388 -5.42 -3.13 20.85
CA VAL A 388 -5.19 -4.48 21.38
C VAL A 388 -5.10 -4.41 22.89
N VAL A 389 -5.99 -5.16 23.55
CA VAL A 389 -5.92 -5.39 25.00
C VAL A 389 -4.98 -6.56 25.25
N ALA A 390 -3.88 -6.30 25.93
CA ALA A 390 -2.87 -7.32 26.25
C ALA A 390 -2.61 -7.37 27.76
N HIS A 391 -2.53 -8.59 28.30
CA HIS A 391 -2.32 -8.76 29.73
C HIS A 391 -0.85 -8.71 30.11
N PRO A 392 -0.49 -8.06 31.23
CA PRO A 392 0.84 -8.11 31.78
C PRO A 392 1.11 -9.50 32.40
N THR A 393 2.36 -9.78 32.63
CA THR A 393 2.81 -10.92 33.45
C THR A 393 2.25 -10.84 34.88
N LYS A 394 2.41 -11.88 35.66
CA LYS A 394 1.93 -11.92 37.05
C LYS A 394 2.48 -10.71 37.82
N PRO A 395 1.63 -10.02 38.61
CA PRO A 395 2.08 -8.87 39.38
C PRO A 395 3.08 -9.28 40.45
N MET A 396 4.16 -8.54 40.60
CA MET A 396 5.04 -8.62 41.72
C MET A 396 4.60 -7.63 42.80
N LYS A 397 4.36 -8.13 44.02
CA LYS A 397 4.03 -7.25 45.14
C LYS A 397 5.27 -6.47 45.59
N ALA A 398 5.10 -5.20 45.85
CA ALA A 398 6.11 -4.39 46.52
C ALA A 398 6.33 -4.83 47.97
N LYS A 399 7.37 -4.35 48.64
CA LYS A 399 7.72 -4.72 50.01
C LYS A 399 6.61 -4.40 51.03
N ASP A 400 5.80 -3.40 50.74
CA ASP A 400 4.64 -2.98 51.53
C ASP A 400 3.36 -3.81 51.23
N GLY A 401 3.44 -4.76 50.32
CA GLY A 401 2.33 -5.60 49.92
C GLY A 401 1.44 -5.02 48.80
N THR A 402 1.71 -3.79 48.35
CA THR A 402 1.00 -3.15 47.26
C THR A 402 1.35 -3.78 45.91
N ILE A 403 0.45 -3.68 44.95
CA ILE A 403 0.70 -4.07 43.57
C ILE A 403 0.91 -2.78 42.74
N PRO A 404 2.13 -2.52 42.24
CA PRO A 404 2.35 -1.34 41.42
C PRO A 404 1.65 -1.43 40.06
N PRO A 405 1.37 -0.31 39.38
CA PRO A 405 0.86 -0.34 38.01
C PRO A 405 1.86 -1.03 37.09
N PRO A 406 1.40 -1.89 36.15
CA PRO A 406 2.31 -2.49 35.18
C PRO A 406 2.75 -1.44 34.16
N GLY A 407 3.90 -1.68 33.52
CA GLY A 407 4.35 -0.95 32.34
C GLY A 407 4.06 -1.72 31.05
N LEU A 408 4.31 -1.09 29.90
CA LEU A 408 4.20 -1.79 28.61
C LEU A 408 5.26 -2.90 28.45
N TYR A 409 6.38 -2.79 29.14
CA TYR A 409 7.43 -3.82 29.15
C TYR A 409 7.06 -5.05 29.99
N ASP A 410 6.05 -4.93 30.85
CA ASP A 410 5.56 -6.03 31.68
C ASP A 410 4.51 -6.89 30.96
N ILE A 411 4.11 -6.49 29.74
CA ILE A 411 3.20 -7.30 28.93
C ILE A 411 3.91 -8.60 28.52
N ALA A 412 3.19 -9.70 28.67
CA ALA A 412 3.74 -11.04 28.40
C ALA A 412 4.30 -11.18 26.99
N GLY A 413 5.40 -11.91 26.88
CA GLY A 413 5.99 -12.42 25.66
C GLY A 413 6.97 -11.48 24.94
N SER A 414 6.89 -10.15 25.06
CA SER A 414 7.83 -9.31 24.30
C SER A 414 7.86 -7.82 24.67
N ALA A 415 9.06 -7.23 24.70
CA ALA A 415 9.27 -5.79 24.73
C ALA A 415 8.76 -5.06 23.44
N ASN A 416 8.42 -5.81 22.39
CA ASN A 416 7.88 -5.24 21.15
C ASN A 416 6.57 -4.48 21.36
N TRP A 417 5.79 -4.81 22.39
CA TRP A 417 4.60 -4.06 22.76
C TRP A 417 4.92 -2.59 23.05
N ALA A 418 5.90 -2.38 23.93
CA ALA A 418 6.37 -1.02 24.22
C ALA A 418 7.03 -0.35 23.02
N ASN A 419 7.90 -1.06 22.29
CA ASN A 419 8.70 -0.49 21.24
C ASN A 419 7.89 -0.08 20.00
N LYS A 420 6.88 -0.87 19.63
CA LYS A 420 6.16 -0.70 18.35
C LYS A 420 4.80 -0.02 18.47
N ALA A 421 4.19 0.07 19.65
CA ALA A 421 2.93 0.79 19.85
C ALA A 421 3.03 2.26 19.38
N ASP A 422 1.95 2.80 18.88
CA ASP A 422 1.82 4.23 18.60
C ASP A 422 1.29 4.96 19.84
N TYR A 423 0.31 4.37 20.52
CA TYR A 423 -0.14 4.75 21.86
C TYR A 423 -0.03 3.57 22.82
N GLY A 424 0.23 3.86 24.07
CA GLY A 424 0.22 2.88 25.15
C GLY A 424 -0.57 3.36 26.34
N LEU A 425 -1.57 2.60 26.73
CA LEU A 425 -2.44 2.84 27.88
C LEU A 425 -2.27 1.76 28.94
N ILE A 426 -2.28 2.19 30.19
CA ILE A 426 -2.29 1.29 31.36
C ILE A 426 -3.46 1.70 32.26
N TYR A 427 -4.32 0.74 32.57
CA TYR A 427 -5.36 0.92 33.58
C TYR A 427 -4.99 0.14 34.83
N HIS A 428 -4.99 0.84 35.97
CA HIS A 428 -4.61 0.27 37.24
C HIS A 428 -5.58 0.69 38.35
N ARG A 429 -6.09 -0.30 39.09
CA ARG A 429 -6.96 -0.12 40.24
C ARG A 429 -6.32 -0.82 41.44
N PRO A 430 -5.57 -0.11 42.27
CA PRO A 430 -4.78 -0.72 43.36
C PRO A 430 -5.65 -1.39 44.42
N ASP A 431 -6.81 -0.84 44.70
CA ASP A 431 -7.81 -1.38 45.64
C ASP A 431 -9.15 -1.64 44.92
N LYS A 432 -9.54 -2.89 44.85
CA LYS A 432 -10.80 -3.30 44.20
C LYS A 432 -12.07 -2.94 44.99
N THR A 433 -11.92 -2.55 46.27
CA THR A 433 -13.03 -2.16 47.11
C THR A 433 -13.46 -0.72 46.90
N VAL A 434 -12.60 0.11 46.32
CA VAL A 434 -12.90 1.53 45.99
C VAL A 434 -13.04 1.70 44.46
N ASN A 435 -13.74 2.75 44.08
CA ASN A 435 -13.99 3.04 42.67
C ASN A 435 -12.84 3.81 41.99
N SER A 436 -11.90 4.35 42.77
CA SER A 436 -10.75 5.11 42.25
C SER A 436 -9.76 4.20 41.56
N ALA A 437 -9.27 4.66 40.40
CA ALA A 437 -8.30 3.98 39.58
C ALA A 437 -7.43 5.00 38.85
N THR A 438 -6.33 4.55 38.26
CA THR A 438 -5.51 5.39 37.38
C THR A 438 -5.57 4.88 35.95
N LEU A 439 -5.67 5.80 35.01
CA LEU A 439 -5.50 5.55 33.58
C LEU A 439 -4.27 6.35 33.12
N SER A 440 -3.22 5.63 32.75
CA SER A 440 -1.94 6.21 32.41
C SER A 440 -1.69 6.13 30.90
N VAL A 441 -1.45 7.25 30.24
CA VAL A 441 -0.91 7.30 28.89
C VAL A 441 0.61 7.22 29.04
N VAL A 442 1.17 6.04 28.83
CA VAL A 442 2.60 5.75 29.05
C VAL A 442 3.43 5.86 27.77
N LYS A 443 2.77 5.98 26.63
CA LYS A 443 3.40 6.18 25.34
C LYS A 443 2.52 6.98 24.39
N VAL A 444 3.13 7.98 23.75
CA VAL A 444 2.62 8.68 22.58
C VAL A 444 3.76 8.76 21.56
N ARG A 445 3.56 8.22 20.35
CA ARG A 445 4.58 8.28 19.30
C ARG A 445 4.74 9.72 18.82
N MET A 446 5.99 10.13 18.60
CA MET A 446 6.29 11.46 18.07
C MET A 446 5.49 11.78 16.80
N GLY A 447 4.90 12.98 16.74
CA GLY A 447 4.05 13.45 15.65
C GLY A 447 2.56 13.10 15.79
N LEU A 448 2.16 12.32 16.80
CA LEU A 448 0.76 12.07 17.12
C LEU A 448 0.26 13.07 18.17
N PRO A 449 -1.04 13.43 18.16
CA PRO A 449 -1.63 14.29 19.18
C PRO A 449 -1.64 13.60 20.54
N GLY A 450 -1.28 14.36 21.59
CA GLY A 450 -1.31 13.92 22.98
C GLY A 450 0.03 14.02 23.70
N LYS A 451 0.03 13.59 24.95
CA LYS A 451 1.19 13.60 25.87
C LYS A 451 1.08 12.46 26.87
N CYS A 452 2.21 11.94 27.33
CA CYS A 452 2.20 10.99 28.45
C CYS A 452 1.71 11.67 29.72
N GLY A 453 1.01 10.92 30.57
CA GLY A 453 0.51 11.41 31.84
C GLY A 453 -0.32 10.35 32.56
N VAL A 454 -0.61 10.63 33.83
CA VAL A 454 -1.46 9.80 34.68
C VAL A 454 -2.73 10.57 34.97
N ILE A 455 -3.85 9.91 34.78
CA ILE A 455 -5.18 10.46 34.98
C ILE A 455 -5.83 9.67 36.10
N ASN A 456 -6.28 10.36 37.15
CA ASN A 456 -7.07 9.75 38.17
C ASN A 456 -8.51 9.61 37.66
N THR A 457 -9.03 8.42 37.73
CA THR A 457 -10.36 8.07 37.22
C THR A 457 -11.18 7.36 38.29
N CYS A 458 -12.49 7.43 38.15
CA CYS A 458 -13.37 6.62 38.93
C CYS A 458 -14.44 5.93 38.07
N MET A 459 -14.95 4.81 38.57
CA MET A 459 -16.12 4.17 38.00
C MET A 459 -17.38 4.88 38.50
N ASN A 460 -18.06 5.60 37.63
CA ASN A 460 -19.37 6.14 37.94
C ASN A 460 -20.43 5.04 37.75
N SER A 461 -20.82 4.38 38.85
CA SER A 461 -21.80 3.29 38.82
C SER A 461 -23.20 3.74 38.40
N PHE A 462 -23.57 4.99 38.67
CA PHE A 462 -24.86 5.56 38.25
C PHE A 462 -24.92 5.77 36.73
N LYS A 463 -23.79 6.10 36.09
CA LYS A 463 -23.71 6.31 34.64
C LYS A 463 -23.11 5.12 33.89
N SER A 464 -22.64 4.11 34.62
CA SER A 464 -21.93 2.94 34.04
C SER A 464 -20.74 3.32 33.13
N ARG A 465 -20.02 4.41 33.47
CA ARG A 465 -18.90 4.96 32.71
C ARG A 465 -17.68 5.19 33.59
N ILE A 466 -16.52 5.21 32.95
CA ILE A 466 -15.30 5.73 33.56
C ILE A 466 -15.26 7.24 33.34
N GLU A 467 -15.05 7.99 34.39
CA GLU A 467 -14.94 9.46 34.38
C GLU A 467 -13.68 9.90 35.14
N ALA A 468 -13.28 11.17 35.00
CA ALA A 468 -12.27 11.74 35.86
C ALA A 468 -12.68 11.66 37.31
N ASP A 469 -11.74 11.38 38.21
CA ASP A 469 -12.05 11.37 39.65
C ASP A 469 -12.21 12.83 40.13
N PRO A 470 -13.40 13.25 40.55
CA PRO A 470 -13.63 14.64 40.98
C PRO A 470 -12.96 14.99 42.31
N TYR A 471 -12.39 14.02 43.00
CA TYR A 471 -11.78 14.18 44.33
C TYR A 471 -10.25 13.95 44.31
N ALA A 472 -9.62 13.79 43.14
CA ALA A 472 -8.20 13.48 42.99
C ALA A 472 -7.35 14.72 42.70
#